data_4ecd1b9a61732f34b1676a989813a053
#
_entry.id   4ecd1b9a61732f34b1676a989813a053
#
_cell.length_a   1.000
_cell.length_b   1.000
_cell.length_c   1.000
_cell.angle_alpha   90.00
_cell.angle_beta   90.00
_cell.angle_gamma   90.00
#
_symmetry.space_group_name_H-M   'P 1'
#
loop_
_entity.id
_entity.type
_entity.pdbx_description
1 polymer ?
#
loop_
_entity_poly.entity_id
_entity_poly.type
_entity_poly.pdbx_seq_one_letter_code
_entity_poly.pdbx_strand_id
1 'polypeptide(L)'
;MGCAAIALILWAGFCYCQGEHAQVREKLAKTHPNMAVSEIRETPIAGVFELEVGPNVLYYHPEKGLLIFGEIWTVEGKSLTADRRTEIASKKVKDIPLDTALRLGRGPNKVIEFTDPDCPYCRKASAFFKGRGDVTRYVFFIPFASHRGAEQKVRFILCSDNPEKAYEEVMEGKLDGKSVNTCNSKKVSDTMKMHKDIGVKTGIQATPMFWVNDTAVRGADIPMIKSLLTKK
;
A
#
# COMPACT_ATOMS: atom_id res chain seq x y z
N MET A 1 33.45 -40.52 8.06
CA MET A 1 34.15 -39.27 7.77
C MET A 1 33.46 -38.61 6.57
N GLY A 2 32.62 -37.56 6.76
CA GLY A 2 31.91 -36.94 5.64
C GLY A 2 30.73 -36.02 6.01
N CYS A 3 30.89 -35.11 7.00
CA CYS A 3 29.84 -34.13 7.31
C CYS A 3 30.34 -32.70 7.61
N ALA A 4 31.58 -32.38 7.37
CA ALA A 4 32.17 -31.08 7.73
C ALA A 4 32.25 -30.07 6.56
N ALA A 5 32.02 -30.47 5.32
CA ALA A 5 32.26 -29.62 4.14
C ALA A 5 31.04 -28.75 3.72
N ILE A 6 29.81 -29.12 4.09
CA ILE A 6 28.60 -28.42 3.62
C ILE A 6 28.31 -27.14 4.45
N ALA A 7 28.69 -27.10 5.73
CA ALA A 7 28.46 -25.93 6.60
C ALA A 7 29.34 -24.70 6.23
N LEU A 8 30.51 -24.91 5.66
CA LEU A 8 31.46 -23.85 5.29
C LEU A 8 31.02 -23.07 4.05
N ILE A 9 30.32 -23.69 3.11
CA ILE A 9 29.89 -23.03 1.86
C ILE A 9 28.71 -22.06 2.13
N LEU A 10 27.80 -22.39 3.05
CA LEU A 10 26.67 -21.51 3.42
C LEU A 10 27.14 -20.28 4.20
N TRP A 11 28.19 -20.40 5.01
CA TRP A 11 28.77 -19.30 5.79
C TRP A 11 29.56 -18.32 4.91
N ALA A 12 30.27 -18.81 3.91
CA ALA A 12 31.02 -17.96 2.97
C ALA A 12 30.09 -17.10 2.10
N GLY A 13 28.93 -17.63 1.66
CA GLY A 13 27.94 -16.89 0.89
C GLY A 13 27.30 -15.76 1.68
N PHE A 14 26.97 -15.99 2.95
CA PHE A 14 26.36 -14.98 3.81
C PHE A 14 27.32 -13.81 4.15
N CYS A 15 28.59 -14.10 4.33
CA CYS A 15 29.63 -13.08 4.59
C CYS A 15 29.93 -12.23 3.34
N TYR A 16 29.83 -12.82 2.14
CA TYR A 16 30.07 -12.12 0.87
C TYR A 16 28.97 -11.08 0.59
N CYS A 17 27.69 -11.44 0.73
CA CYS A 17 26.57 -10.51 0.57
C CYS A 17 26.60 -9.31 1.52
N GLN A 18 26.97 -9.50 2.78
CA GLN A 18 27.08 -8.38 3.74
C GLN A 18 28.16 -7.37 3.34
N GLY A 19 29.27 -7.83 2.78
CA GLY A 19 30.35 -6.95 2.28
C GLY A 19 29.91 -6.10 1.09
N GLU A 20 29.14 -6.69 0.17
CA GLU A 20 28.66 -6.02 -1.04
C GLU A 20 27.61 -4.94 -0.73
N HIS A 21 26.65 -5.22 0.14
CA HIS A 21 25.69 -4.22 0.62
C HIS A 21 26.35 -3.05 1.35
N ALA A 22 27.43 -3.30 2.11
CA ALA A 22 28.19 -2.25 2.77
C ALA A 22 28.87 -1.31 1.77
N GLN A 23 29.47 -1.87 0.70
CA GLN A 23 30.09 -1.09 -0.38
C GLN A 23 29.05 -0.27 -1.16
N VAL A 24 27.89 -0.84 -1.44
CA VAL A 24 26.76 -0.12 -2.09
C VAL A 24 26.34 1.07 -1.22
N ARG A 25 26.18 0.85 0.09
CA ARG A 25 25.80 1.91 1.04
C ARG A 25 26.86 3.02 1.11
N GLU A 26 28.13 2.66 1.14
CA GLU A 26 29.22 3.65 1.16
C GLU A 26 29.26 4.51 -0.11
N LYS A 27 29.11 3.90 -1.29
CA LYS A 27 29.04 4.63 -2.57
C LYS A 27 27.84 5.57 -2.61
N LEU A 28 26.68 5.12 -2.16
CA LEU A 28 25.45 5.94 -2.08
C LEU A 28 25.64 7.11 -1.11
N ALA A 29 26.22 6.89 0.05
CA ALA A 29 26.46 7.96 1.04
C ALA A 29 27.36 9.07 0.49
N LYS A 30 28.32 8.74 -0.40
CA LYS A 30 29.21 9.71 -1.06
C LYS A 30 28.50 10.50 -2.15
N THR A 31 27.62 9.87 -2.93
CA THR A 31 26.98 10.47 -4.10
C THR A 31 25.60 11.06 -3.80
N HIS A 32 24.89 10.49 -2.83
CA HIS A 32 23.52 10.84 -2.45
C HIS A 32 23.37 10.90 -0.93
N PRO A 33 24.08 11.79 -0.20
CA PRO A 33 24.17 11.81 1.27
C PRO A 33 22.80 12.03 1.94
N ASN A 34 21.84 12.63 1.25
CA ASN A 34 20.48 12.89 1.77
C ASN A 34 19.50 11.76 1.50
N MET A 35 19.92 10.66 0.84
CA MET A 35 19.06 9.53 0.54
C MET A 35 19.04 8.56 1.74
N ALA A 36 17.93 8.56 2.50
CA ALA A 36 17.74 7.68 3.65
C ALA A 36 17.36 6.26 3.20
N VAL A 37 18.38 5.44 2.87
CA VAL A 37 18.20 4.03 2.48
C VAL A 37 18.08 3.17 3.73
N SER A 38 16.89 2.59 3.97
CA SER A 38 16.61 1.70 5.09
C SER A 38 17.08 0.27 4.85
N GLU A 39 16.89 -0.25 3.63
CA GLU A 39 17.26 -1.62 3.27
C GLU A 39 17.86 -1.65 1.85
N ILE A 40 18.82 -2.55 1.63
CA ILE A 40 19.43 -2.83 0.32
C ILE A 40 19.25 -4.33 0.07
N ARG A 41 18.78 -4.71 -1.11
CA ARG A 41 18.61 -6.10 -1.54
C ARG A 41 19.18 -6.32 -2.92
N GLU A 42 19.59 -7.53 -3.21
CA GLU A 42 19.91 -7.96 -4.56
C GLU A 42 18.66 -8.06 -5.43
N THR A 43 18.81 -7.89 -6.73
CA THR A 43 17.75 -8.12 -7.70
C THR A 43 18.14 -9.28 -8.65
N PRO A 44 17.20 -9.84 -9.41
CA PRO A 44 17.52 -10.80 -10.46
C PRO A 44 18.41 -10.25 -11.58
N ILE A 45 18.63 -8.93 -11.63
CA ILE A 45 19.48 -8.28 -12.62
C ILE A 45 20.88 -8.11 -12.01
N ALA A 46 21.86 -8.78 -12.57
CA ALA A 46 23.25 -8.75 -12.10
C ALA A 46 23.78 -7.31 -11.96
N GLY A 47 24.38 -6.99 -10.82
CA GLY A 47 24.93 -5.67 -10.51
C GLY A 47 23.91 -4.58 -10.21
N VAL A 48 22.61 -4.89 -10.18
CA VAL A 48 21.54 -3.96 -9.81
C VAL A 48 21.00 -4.32 -8.42
N PHE A 49 21.00 -3.35 -7.52
CA PHE A 49 20.49 -3.48 -6.16
C PHE A 49 19.18 -2.72 -6.01
N GLU A 50 18.25 -3.31 -5.25
CA GLU A 50 17.03 -2.67 -4.79
C GLU A 50 17.31 -1.86 -3.53
N LEU A 51 16.80 -0.63 -3.49
CA LEU A 51 16.91 0.30 -2.37
C LEU A 51 15.51 0.61 -1.82
N GLU A 52 15.31 0.38 -0.52
CA GLU A 52 14.15 0.90 0.19
C GLU A 52 14.44 2.33 0.67
N VAL A 53 13.69 3.31 0.14
CA VAL A 53 13.80 4.73 0.49
C VAL A 53 12.44 5.23 0.98
N GLY A 54 12.23 5.21 2.28
CA GLY A 54 10.91 5.48 2.86
C GLY A 54 9.86 4.45 2.41
N PRO A 55 8.78 4.84 1.72
CA PRO A 55 7.80 3.92 1.14
C PRO A 55 8.15 3.49 -0.29
N ASN A 56 9.22 4.01 -0.86
CA ASN A 56 9.56 3.82 -2.26
C ASN A 56 10.60 2.73 -2.46
N VAL A 57 10.55 2.11 -3.63
CA VAL A 57 11.55 1.17 -4.13
C VAL A 57 12.24 1.83 -5.31
N LEU A 58 13.55 1.95 -5.22
CA LEU A 58 14.45 2.43 -6.28
C LEU A 58 15.47 1.34 -6.58
N TYR A 59 16.19 1.47 -7.71
CA TYR A 59 17.26 0.56 -8.07
C TYR A 59 18.55 1.31 -8.31
N TYR A 60 19.67 0.67 -8.01
CA TYR A 60 20.99 1.25 -8.12
C TYR A 60 22.00 0.27 -8.71
N HIS A 61 22.78 0.72 -9.70
CA HIS A 61 23.90 0.00 -10.24
C HIS A 61 25.22 0.67 -9.78
N PRO A 62 25.89 0.15 -8.74
CA PRO A 62 26.99 0.83 -8.07
C PRO A 62 28.25 1.00 -8.90
N GLU A 63 28.54 0.09 -9.86
CA GLU A 63 29.71 0.23 -10.71
C GLU A 63 29.55 1.34 -11.75
N LYS A 64 28.34 1.54 -12.24
CA LYS A 64 28.03 2.58 -13.22
C LYS A 64 27.55 3.87 -12.60
N GLY A 65 27.27 3.89 -11.29
CA GLY A 65 26.74 5.06 -10.59
C GLY A 65 25.36 5.49 -11.06
N LEU A 66 24.50 4.53 -11.49
CA LEU A 66 23.19 4.82 -12.08
C LEU A 66 22.07 4.50 -11.09
N LEU A 67 21.19 5.47 -10.84
CA LEU A 67 19.89 5.27 -10.20
C LEU A 67 18.82 4.97 -11.26
N ILE A 68 17.95 4.00 -10.99
CA ILE A 68 16.88 3.60 -11.89
C ILE A 68 15.55 3.78 -11.16
N PHE A 69 14.66 4.57 -11.74
CA PHE A 69 13.31 4.81 -11.28
C PHE A 69 12.35 4.05 -12.19
N GLY A 70 11.76 2.98 -11.70
CA GLY A 70 10.90 2.14 -12.52
C GLY A 70 10.44 0.88 -11.81
N GLU A 71 10.02 -0.12 -12.60
CA GLU A 71 9.55 -1.40 -12.11
C GLU A 71 10.24 -2.57 -12.82
N ILE A 72 10.55 -3.61 -12.06
CA ILE A 72 11.02 -4.89 -12.60
C ILE A 72 9.82 -5.82 -12.72
N TRP A 73 9.59 -6.31 -13.94
CA TRP A 73 8.55 -7.27 -14.26
C TRP A 73 9.16 -8.58 -14.75
N THR A 74 8.56 -9.71 -14.38
CA THR A 74 8.87 -10.99 -15.02
C THR A 74 8.14 -11.10 -16.35
N VAL A 75 8.59 -12.01 -17.20
CA VAL A 75 7.96 -12.26 -18.51
C VAL A 75 6.52 -12.79 -18.37
N GLU A 76 6.19 -13.41 -17.23
CA GLU A 76 4.84 -13.86 -16.89
C GLU A 76 3.92 -12.74 -16.41
N GLY A 77 4.38 -11.49 -16.43
CA GLY A 77 3.58 -10.32 -16.04
C GLY A 77 3.47 -10.09 -14.54
N LYS A 78 4.42 -10.59 -13.73
CA LYS A 78 4.49 -10.32 -12.29
C LYS A 78 5.43 -9.15 -12.02
N SER A 79 4.95 -8.11 -11.32
CA SER A 79 5.79 -6.99 -10.87
C SER A 79 6.46 -7.33 -9.54
N LEU A 80 7.78 -7.53 -9.56
CA LEU A 80 8.59 -7.72 -8.36
C LEU A 80 8.61 -6.45 -7.51
N THR A 81 8.64 -5.29 -8.15
CA THR A 81 8.60 -3.98 -7.48
C THR A 81 7.30 -3.76 -6.73
N ALA A 82 6.15 -4.13 -7.33
CA ALA A 82 4.86 -4.00 -6.67
C ALA A 82 4.72 -4.98 -5.49
N ASP A 83 5.28 -6.19 -5.59
CA ASP A 83 5.33 -7.14 -4.47
C ASP A 83 6.15 -6.56 -3.31
N ARG A 84 7.31 -5.99 -3.62
CA ARG A 84 8.17 -5.37 -2.61
C ARG A 84 7.51 -4.14 -1.95
N ARG A 85 6.87 -3.27 -2.72
CA ARG A 85 6.09 -2.15 -2.17
C ARG A 85 4.97 -2.64 -1.24
N THR A 86 4.32 -3.75 -1.60
CA THR A 86 3.29 -4.38 -0.76
C THR A 86 3.86 -4.92 0.55
N GLU A 87 5.06 -5.52 0.53
CA GLU A 87 5.76 -5.97 1.74
C GLU A 87 6.07 -4.77 2.67
N ILE A 88 6.63 -3.70 2.12
CA ILE A 88 6.94 -2.46 2.85
C ILE A 88 5.67 -1.85 3.46
N ALA A 89 4.60 -1.74 2.66
CA ALA A 89 3.31 -1.23 3.11
C ALA A 89 2.72 -2.10 4.23
N SER A 90 2.84 -3.43 4.14
CA SER A 90 2.33 -4.37 5.14
C SER A 90 3.03 -4.25 6.50
N LYS A 91 4.30 -3.86 6.52
CA LYS A 91 5.00 -3.54 7.77
C LYS A 91 4.43 -2.26 8.41
N LYS A 92 4.18 -1.23 7.60
CA LYS A 92 3.75 0.11 8.07
C LYS A 92 2.26 0.18 8.42
N VAL A 93 1.41 -0.62 7.75
CA VAL A 93 -0.04 -0.62 7.99
C VAL A 93 -0.43 -1.13 9.37
N LYS A 94 0.45 -1.90 10.02
CA LYS A 94 0.22 -2.40 11.38
C LYS A 94 0.12 -1.30 12.43
N ASP A 95 0.79 -0.17 12.17
CA ASP A 95 0.95 0.93 13.12
C ASP A 95 0.08 2.15 12.77
N ILE A 96 -0.87 2.01 11.82
CA ILE A 96 -1.76 3.12 11.48
C ILE A 96 -2.89 3.27 12.51
N PRO A 97 -3.32 4.50 12.83
CA PRO A 97 -4.41 4.76 13.78
C PRO A 97 -5.77 4.41 13.16
N LEU A 98 -6.31 3.24 13.47
CA LEU A 98 -7.60 2.76 12.92
C LEU A 98 -8.81 3.56 13.40
N ASP A 99 -8.70 4.29 14.50
CA ASP A 99 -9.73 5.18 15.05
C ASP A 99 -9.99 6.41 14.16
N THR A 100 -9.08 6.73 13.26
CA THR A 100 -9.24 7.82 12.29
C THR A 100 -9.96 7.39 11.01
N ALA A 101 -10.08 6.08 10.76
CA ALA A 101 -10.77 5.53 9.61
C ALA A 101 -12.30 5.64 9.72
N LEU A 102 -12.98 5.70 8.58
CA LEU A 102 -14.42 5.44 8.55
C LEU A 102 -14.63 3.94 8.83
N ARG A 103 -15.26 3.63 9.97
CA ARG A 103 -15.59 2.25 10.34
C ARG A 103 -16.94 1.84 9.77
N LEU A 104 -16.98 0.74 9.02
CA LEU A 104 -18.18 0.15 8.43
C LEU A 104 -18.34 -1.29 8.92
N GLY A 105 -19.54 -1.62 9.39
CA GLY A 105 -19.85 -2.97 9.91
C GLY A 105 -19.24 -3.26 11.28
N ARG A 106 -19.52 -4.47 11.78
CA ARG A 106 -19.10 -4.95 13.12
C ARG A 106 -18.80 -6.45 13.15
N GLY A 107 -18.48 -7.05 11.99
CA GLY A 107 -18.16 -8.46 11.88
C GLY A 107 -16.76 -8.81 12.39
N PRO A 108 -16.47 -10.11 12.58
CA PRO A 108 -15.21 -10.59 13.14
C PRO A 108 -14.00 -10.43 12.21
N ASN A 109 -14.21 -10.38 10.88
CA ASN A 109 -13.12 -10.21 9.94
C ASN A 109 -12.70 -8.75 9.85
N LYS A 110 -11.43 -8.47 10.12
CA LYS A 110 -10.84 -7.12 10.00
C LYS A 110 -10.43 -6.85 8.56
N VAL A 111 -10.90 -5.76 8.00
CA VAL A 111 -10.49 -5.28 6.66
C VAL A 111 -10.03 -3.84 6.78
N ILE A 112 -8.77 -3.58 6.47
CA ILE A 112 -8.25 -2.22 6.29
C ILE A 112 -8.31 -1.94 4.79
N GLU A 113 -8.89 -0.82 4.41
CA GLU A 113 -9.13 -0.45 3.02
C GLU A 113 -8.62 0.96 2.74
N PHE A 114 -7.81 1.10 1.68
CA PHE A 114 -7.49 2.37 1.06
C PHE A 114 -8.27 2.49 -0.24
N THR A 115 -9.10 3.53 -0.35
CA THR A 115 -10.11 3.65 -1.40
C THR A 115 -10.19 5.05 -1.97
N ASP A 116 -10.69 5.14 -3.21
CA ASP A 116 -11.03 6.38 -3.89
C ASP A 116 -12.47 6.28 -4.43
N PRO A 117 -13.37 7.22 -4.10
CA PRO A 117 -14.78 7.14 -4.49
C PRO A 117 -15.04 7.14 -6.01
N ASP A 118 -14.10 7.68 -6.80
CA ASP A 118 -14.25 7.74 -8.25
C ASP A 118 -13.49 6.63 -8.98
N CYS A 119 -12.78 5.77 -8.23
CA CYS A 119 -12.12 4.59 -8.79
C CYS A 119 -13.14 3.47 -9.05
N PRO A 120 -13.29 2.99 -10.32
CA PRO A 120 -14.26 1.95 -10.65
C PRO A 120 -13.97 0.61 -9.94
N TYR A 121 -12.70 0.28 -9.71
CA TYR A 121 -12.31 -0.92 -8.97
C TYR A 121 -12.65 -0.81 -7.47
N CYS A 122 -12.57 0.39 -6.88
CA CYS A 122 -13.02 0.64 -5.51
C CYS A 122 -14.53 0.43 -5.39
N ARG A 123 -15.32 0.94 -6.34
CA ARG A 123 -16.77 0.73 -6.39
C ARG A 123 -17.13 -0.75 -6.56
N LYS A 124 -16.40 -1.48 -7.41
CA LYS A 124 -16.58 -2.95 -7.56
C LYS A 124 -16.35 -3.67 -6.24
N ALA A 125 -15.29 -3.34 -5.50
CA ALA A 125 -15.01 -3.94 -4.21
C ALA A 125 -16.04 -3.53 -3.16
N SER A 126 -16.47 -2.27 -3.13
CA SER A 126 -17.53 -1.79 -2.23
C SER A 126 -18.84 -2.54 -2.44
N ALA A 127 -19.24 -2.79 -3.70
CA ALA A 127 -20.42 -3.60 -4.02
C ALA A 127 -20.34 -5.04 -3.48
N PHE A 128 -19.13 -5.64 -3.49
CA PHE A 128 -18.90 -6.95 -2.87
C PHE A 128 -19.09 -6.94 -1.36
N PHE A 129 -18.66 -5.87 -0.69
CA PHE A 129 -18.79 -5.75 0.76
C PHE A 129 -20.18 -5.33 1.23
N LYS A 130 -21.02 -4.82 0.34
CA LYS A 130 -22.38 -4.36 0.70
C LYS A 130 -23.20 -5.47 1.30
N GLY A 131 -23.82 -5.20 2.46
CA GLY A 131 -24.68 -6.14 3.18
C GLY A 131 -23.95 -7.30 3.89
N ARG A 132 -22.60 -7.30 3.91
CA ARG A 132 -21.84 -8.32 4.63
C ARG A 132 -21.77 -7.99 6.12
N GLY A 133 -22.40 -8.86 6.94
CA GLY A 133 -22.36 -8.75 8.40
C GLY A 133 -21.12 -9.38 9.05
N ASP A 134 -20.29 -10.09 8.29
CA ASP A 134 -19.13 -10.84 8.77
C ASP A 134 -17.82 -10.05 8.76
N VAL A 135 -17.85 -8.76 8.38
CA VAL A 135 -16.66 -7.89 8.27
C VAL A 135 -16.79 -6.62 9.10
N THR A 136 -15.64 -6.14 9.58
CA THR A 136 -15.42 -4.76 10.06
C THR A 136 -14.40 -4.12 9.13
N ARG A 137 -14.83 -3.09 8.39
CA ARG A 137 -13.95 -2.35 7.46
C ARG A 137 -13.50 -1.05 8.10
N TYR A 138 -12.21 -0.74 7.96
CA TYR A 138 -11.57 0.52 8.33
C TYR A 138 -11.14 1.21 7.04
N VAL A 139 -11.90 2.20 6.60
CA VAL A 139 -11.76 2.84 5.29
C VAL A 139 -10.97 4.12 5.40
N PHE A 140 -9.85 4.18 4.70
CA PHE A 140 -9.02 5.36 4.51
C PHE A 140 -9.21 5.89 3.08
N PHE A 141 -9.56 7.15 2.96
CA PHE A 141 -9.80 7.78 1.66
C PHE A 141 -8.52 8.36 1.07
N ILE A 142 -8.20 7.94 -0.15
CA ILE A 142 -7.03 8.39 -0.93
C ILE A 142 -7.53 8.90 -2.29
N PRO A 143 -8.19 10.08 -2.35
CA PRO A 143 -8.63 10.65 -3.61
C PRO A 143 -7.44 11.05 -4.47
N PHE A 144 -7.33 10.47 -5.67
CA PHE A 144 -6.28 10.82 -6.63
C PHE A 144 -6.62 12.12 -7.38
N ALA A 145 -5.58 12.91 -7.68
CA ALA A 145 -5.75 14.19 -8.38
C ALA A 145 -6.39 14.05 -9.78
N SER A 146 -6.26 12.87 -10.41
CA SER A 146 -6.94 12.55 -11.68
C SER A 146 -8.46 12.41 -11.52
N HIS A 147 -8.96 12.17 -10.33
CA HIS A 147 -10.38 11.99 -10.01
C HIS A 147 -10.95 13.27 -9.41
N ARG A 148 -11.32 14.21 -10.27
CA ARG A 148 -11.68 15.60 -9.88
C ARG A 148 -12.83 15.73 -8.87
N GLY A 149 -13.76 14.74 -8.84
CA GLY A 149 -14.92 14.74 -7.91
C GLY A 149 -14.66 14.00 -6.60
N ALA A 150 -13.59 13.22 -6.51
CA ALA A 150 -13.36 12.30 -5.41
C ALA A 150 -13.21 13.01 -4.06
N GLU A 151 -12.47 14.12 -4.00
CA GLU A 151 -12.26 14.85 -2.76
C GLU A 151 -13.59 15.44 -2.19
N GLN A 152 -14.44 15.97 -3.06
CA GLN A 152 -15.75 16.48 -2.64
C GLN A 152 -16.65 15.36 -2.12
N LYS A 153 -16.62 14.18 -2.75
CA LYS A 153 -17.36 13.00 -2.29
C LYS A 153 -16.86 12.48 -0.96
N VAL A 154 -15.54 12.47 -0.72
CA VAL A 154 -14.97 12.15 0.60
C VAL A 154 -15.45 13.13 1.65
N ARG A 155 -15.41 14.42 1.36
CA ARG A 155 -15.90 15.46 2.26
C ARG A 155 -17.39 15.28 2.56
N PHE A 156 -18.21 15.00 1.56
CA PHE A 156 -19.63 14.69 1.74
C PHE A 156 -19.85 13.51 2.71
N ILE A 157 -19.12 12.41 2.53
CA ILE A 157 -19.22 11.24 3.42
C ILE A 157 -18.88 11.63 4.85
N LEU A 158 -17.76 12.32 5.06
CA LEU A 158 -17.26 12.67 6.39
C LEU A 158 -18.07 13.78 7.08
N CYS A 159 -18.85 14.56 6.31
CA CYS A 159 -19.75 15.60 6.82
C CYS A 159 -21.15 15.07 7.18
N SER A 160 -21.47 13.85 6.75
CA SER A 160 -22.81 13.27 6.95
C SER A 160 -23.04 12.85 8.40
N ASP A 161 -24.27 13.05 8.89
CA ASP A 161 -24.72 12.48 10.18
C ASP A 161 -24.77 10.93 10.15
N ASN A 162 -24.89 10.36 8.95
CA ASN A 162 -24.78 8.92 8.72
C ASN A 162 -23.72 8.62 7.64
N PRO A 163 -22.42 8.58 8.02
CA PRO A 163 -21.33 8.39 7.07
C PRO A 163 -21.35 7.03 6.36
N GLU A 164 -21.90 5.99 6.98
CA GLU A 164 -22.05 4.67 6.37
C GLU A 164 -23.00 4.71 5.17
N LYS A 165 -24.19 5.31 5.35
CA LYS A 165 -25.15 5.50 4.25
C LYS A 165 -24.59 6.41 3.17
N ALA A 166 -23.95 7.50 3.55
CA ALA A 166 -23.32 8.43 2.61
C ALA A 166 -22.21 7.76 1.79
N TYR A 167 -21.40 6.89 2.42
CA TYR A 167 -20.40 6.08 1.75
C TYR A 167 -21.05 5.15 0.70
N GLU A 168 -22.11 4.43 1.06
CA GLU A 168 -22.79 3.54 0.12
C GLU A 168 -23.35 4.32 -1.08
N GLU A 169 -24.02 5.44 -0.86
CA GLU A 169 -24.58 6.27 -1.93
C GLU A 169 -23.50 6.77 -2.90
N VAL A 170 -22.35 7.19 -2.36
CA VAL A 170 -21.20 7.64 -3.16
C VAL A 170 -20.62 6.49 -3.96
N MET A 171 -20.37 5.34 -3.33
CA MET A 171 -19.77 4.18 -4.01
C MET A 171 -20.70 3.54 -5.05
N GLU A 172 -22.01 3.72 -4.91
CA GLU A 172 -23.01 3.34 -5.92
C GLU A 172 -23.11 4.34 -7.09
N GLY A 173 -22.33 5.43 -7.05
CA GLY A 173 -22.34 6.44 -8.11
C GLY A 173 -23.57 7.38 -8.10
N LYS A 174 -24.39 7.36 -7.05
CA LYS A 174 -25.60 8.19 -6.96
C LYS A 174 -25.33 9.69 -6.99
N LEU A 175 -24.09 10.09 -6.70
CA LEU A 175 -23.65 11.48 -6.68
C LEU A 175 -22.81 11.88 -7.89
N ASP A 176 -22.66 11.00 -8.86
CA ASP A 176 -21.89 11.30 -10.07
C ASP A 176 -22.55 12.41 -10.89
N GLY A 177 -21.73 13.39 -11.28
CA GLY A 177 -22.19 14.56 -12.03
C GLY A 177 -23.08 15.54 -11.22
N LYS A 178 -23.26 15.32 -9.92
CA LYS A 178 -24.07 16.19 -9.07
C LYS A 178 -23.18 17.09 -8.21
N SER A 179 -23.68 18.29 -7.94
CA SER A 179 -23.13 19.12 -6.87
C SER A 179 -23.52 18.51 -5.52
N VAL A 180 -22.55 18.35 -4.63
CA VAL A 180 -22.77 17.81 -3.29
C VAL A 180 -22.59 18.91 -2.24
N ASN A 181 -23.50 18.98 -1.29
CA ASN A 181 -23.35 19.87 -0.15
C ASN A 181 -22.30 19.28 0.80
N THR A 182 -21.31 20.08 1.13
CA THR A 182 -20.24 19.70 2.06
C THR A 182 -20.18 20.68 3.22
N CYS A 183 -19.71 20.21 4.36
CA CYS A 183 -19.48 21.10 5.50
C CYS A 183 -18.09 21.75 5.44
N ASN A 184 -17.94 22.91 6.03
CA ASN A 184 -16.64 23.54 6.26
C ASN A 184 -16.13 23.23 7.67
N SER A 185 -15.92 21.95 7.96
CA SER A 185 -15.46 21.45 9.26
C SER A 185 -13.96 21.26 9.29
N LYS A 186 -13.30 21.90 10.26
CA LYS A 186 -11.84 21.67 10.50
C LYS A 186 -11.56 20.20 10.78
N LYS A 187 -12.40 19.53 11.57
CA LYS A 187 -12.28 18.09 11.88
C LYS A 187 -12.26 17.25 10.60
N VAL A 188 -13.16 17.51 9.65
CA VAL A 188 -13.21 16.80 8.37
C VAL A 188 -11.94 17.04 7.55
N SER A 189 -11.49 18.29 7.47
CA SER A 189 -10.26 18.63 6.75
C SER A 189 -9.02 17.97 7.38
N ASP A 190 -8.94 17.95 8.71
CA ASP A 190 -7.85 17.28 9.43
C ASP A 190 -7.87 15.75 9.20
N THR A 191 -9.07 15.14 9.20
CA THR A 191 -9.23 13.70 8.90
C THR A 191 -8.77 13.37 7.47
N MET A 192 -9.21 14.16 6.48
CA MET A 192 -8.79 13.96 5.09
C MET A 192 -7.28 14.11 4.91
N LYS A 193 -6.68 15.13 5.56
CA LYS A 193 -5.23 15.29 5.58
C LYS A 193 -4.54 14.09 6.21
N MET A 194 -5.03 13.59 7.33
CA MET A 194 -4.48 12.43 8.02
C MET A 194 -4.55 11.17 7.14
N HIS A 195 -5.67 10.92 6.46
CA HIS A 195 -5.78 9.79 5.52
C HIS A 195 -4.74 9.90 4.41
N LYS A 196 -4.55 11.09 3.83
CA LYS A 196 -3.52 11.35 2.82
C LYS A 196 -2.12 11.08 3.37
N ASP A 197 -1.80 11.59 4.56
CA ASP A 197 -0.49 11.41 5.20
C ASP A 197 -0.22 9.92 5.50
N ILE A 198 -1.24 9.18 5.94
CA ILE A 198 -1.17 7.72 6.14
C ILE A 198 -0.89 7.02 4.79
N GLY A 199 -1.60 7.39 3.73
CA GLY A 199 -1.38 6.84 2.39
C GLY A 199 0.06 7.06 1.90
N VAL A 200 0.59 8.27 2.08
CA VAL A 200 2.00 8.60 1.76
C VAL A 200 2.96 7.80 2.62
N LYS A 201 2.76 7.74 3.94
CA LYS A 201 3.62 7.00 4.88
C LYS A 201 3.65 5.51 4.58
N THR A 202 2.51 4.93 4.22
CA THR A 202 2.38 3.49 3.89
C THR A 202 2.76 3.18 2.44
N GLY A 203 2.92 4.20 1.58
CA GLY A 203 3.31 4.02 0.19
C GLY A 203 2.17 3.56 -0.72
N ILE A 204 0.93 3.94 -0.41
CA ILE A 204 -0.23 3.62 -1.25
C ILE A 204 -0.18 4.44 -2.54
N GLN A 205 0.06 3.77 -3.65
CA GLN A 205 0.18 4.38 -4.99
C GLN A 205 -1.00 4.06 -5.90
N ALA A 206 -1.85 3.10 -5.50
CA ALA A 206 -3.04 2.71 -6.24
C ALA A 206 -4.16 2.28 -5.29
N THR A 207 -5.41 2.42 -5.74
CA THR A 207 -6.61 1.98 -5.03
C THR A 207 -7.45 1.05 -5.91
N PRO A 208 -8.22 0.14 -5.31
CA PRO A 208 -8.24 -0.17 -3.90
C PRO A 208 -7.01 -0.98 -3.47
N MET A 209 -6.63 -0.82 -2.20
CA MET A 209 -5.66 -1.67 -1.54
C MET A 209 -6.25 -2.15 -0.21
N PHE A 210 -6.14 -3.43 0.07
CA PHE A 210 -6.74 -4.04 1.26
C PHE A 210 -5.71 -4.79 2.10
N TRP A 211 -5.99 -4.87 3.41
CA TRP A 211 -5.46 -5.90 4.30
C TRP A 211 -6.64 -6.62 4.91
N VAL A 212 -6.88 -7.86 4.46
CA VAL A 212 -7.94 -8.74 4.94
C VAL A 212 -7.34 -9.72 5.93
N ASN A 213 -7.72 -9.60 7.21
CA ASN A 213 -7.12 -10.41 8.29
C ASN A 213 -5.59 -10.42 8.20
N ASP A 214 -4.99 -9.20 8.06
CA ASP A 214 -3.56 -8.90 7.94
C ASP A 214 -2.87 -9.37 6.63
N THR A 215 -3.61 -9.96 5.69
CA THR A 215 -3.09 -10.34 4.36
C THR A 215 -3.40 -9.25 3.33
N ALA A 216 -2.37 -8.77 2.66
CA ALA A 216 -2.49 -7.72 1.65
C ALA A 216 -3.15 -8.24 0.36
N VAL A 217 -4.07 -7.44 -0.19
CA VAL A 217 -4.74 -7.69 -1.48
C VAL A 217 -4.72 -6.41 -2.31
N ARG A 218 -4.10 -6.46 -3.48
CA ARG A 218 -4.04 -5.34 -4.44
C ARG A 218 -5.23 -5.36 -5.38
N GLY A 219 -5.84 -4.20 -5.59
CA GLY A 219 -6.98 -4.07 -6.48
C GLY A 219 -8.24 -4.78 -5.98
N ALA A 220 -9.25 -4.88 -6.85
CA ALA A 220 -10.51 -5.55 -6.55
C ALA A 220 -10.44 -7.05 -6.87
N ASP A 221 -9.47 -7.77 -6.30
CA ASP A 221 -9.37 -9.23 -6.38
C ASP A 221 -10.41 -9.89 -5.44
N ILE A 222 -11.65 -9.92 -5.89
CA ILE A 222 -12.78 -10.44 -5.11
C ILE A 222 -12.59 -11.92 -4.75
N PRO A 223 -12.09 -12.81 -5.65
CA PRO A 223 -11.80 -14.20 -5.30
C PRO A 223 -10.84 -14.33 -4.12
N MET A 224 -9.73 -13.57 -4.13
CA MET A 224 -8.76 -13.59 -3.04
C MET A 224 -9.34 -13.03 -1.74
N ILE A 225 -10.05 -11.89 -1.79
CA ILE A 225 -10.72 -11.32 -0.62
C ILE A 225 -11.68 -12.34 -0.02
N LYS A 226 -12.53 -12.98 -0.84
CA LYS A 226 -13.49 -13.99 -0.39
C LYS A 226 -12.79 -15.16 0.30
N SER A 227 -11.69 -15.67 -0.25
CA SER A 227 -10.94 -16.78 0.34
C SER A 227 -10.37 -16.44 1.72
N LEU A 228 -9.87 -15.20 1.88
CA LEU A 228 -9.31 -14.72 3.15
C LEU A 228 -10.36 -14.49 4.25
N LEU A 229 -11.59 -14.12 3.87
CA LEU A 229 -12.72 -13.96 4.80
C LEU A 229 -13.28 -15.31 5.29
N THR A 230 -13.06 -16.39 4.55
CA THR A 230 -13.55 -17.74 4.91
C THR A 230 -12.52 -18.59 5.64
N LYS A 231 -11.25 -18.19 5.67
CA LYS A 231 -10.21 -18.86 6.47
C LYS A 231 -10.45 -18.55 7.95
N LYS A 232 -10.75 -19.59 8.72
CA LYS A 232 -10.78 -19.53 10.18
C LYS A 232 -9.40 -19.80 10.75
#